data_5a4bc9a2b838cb4b406297d06bf38365
#
_entry.id   5a4bc9a2b838cb4b406297d06bf38365
#
_cell.length_a   1.000
_cell.length_b   1.000
_cell.length_c   1.000
_cell.angle_alpha   90.00
_cell.angle_beta   90.00
_cell.angle_gamma   90.00
#
_symmetry.space_group_name_H-M   'P 1'
#
loop_
_entity.id
_entity.type
_entity.pdbx_description
1 polymer ?
#
loop_
_entity_poly.entity_id
_entity_poly.type
_entity_poly.pdbx_seq_one_letter_code
_entity_poly.pdbx_strand_id
1 'polypeptide(L)'
;MKHAVLRAAALALVLFAGQAGATNWLKVAEKAAQGLEDRSSTVQHSGTIEYAFSPHEGAEKLVLKVIGSARSEIRMMTYSLTSAPVVEALIAARRRGVDVAIVSDYKNNVAEDKSGKARAVLSALVNAGCRVRTISIYPIHHDKVIVADRETVETGSFNYSDAAANKNSENVMVVWRNTELAKGYLEHWNSRFSRGDDYQTRY
;
A
#
# COMPACT_ATOMS: atom_id res chain seq x y z
N MET A 1 16.68 -7.70 -27.54
CA MET A 1 16.81 -6.28 -27.93
C MET A 1 16.97 -5.33 -26.74
N LYS A 2 16.35 -5.55 -25.56
CA LYS A 2 16.49 -4.67 -24.37
C LYS A 2 17.91 -4.62 -23.77
N HIS A 3 18.70 -5.69 -23.86
CA HIS A 3 20.08 -5.71 -23.35
C HIS A 3 21.11 -4.93 -24.20
N ALA A 4 20.79 -4.66 -25.46
CA ALA A 4 21.68 -3.90 -26.35
C ALA A 4 21.61 -2.39 -26.07
N VAL A 5 20.44 -1.88 -25.67
CA VAL A 5 20.23 -0.44 -25.40
C VAL A 5 20.90 -0.01 -24.09
N LEU A 6 20.90 -0.85 -23.06
CA LEU A 6 21.63 -0.56 -21.80
C LEU A 6 23.15 -0.55 -21.98
N ARG A 7 23.70 -1.39 -22.85
CA ARG A 7 25.15 -1.40 -23.16
C ARG A 7 25.58 -0.15 -23.93
N ALA A 8 24.74 0.38 -24.81
CA ALA A 8 25.02 1.59 -25.56
C ALA A 8 25.02 2.87 -24.69
N ALA A 9 24.12 2.95 -23.68
CA ALA A 9 24.07 4.08 -22.75
C ALA A 9 25.28 4.12 -21.81
N ALA A 10 25.80 2.96 -21.40
CA ALA A 10 26.99 2.86 -20.57
C ALA A 10 28.27 3.27 -21.34
N LEU A 11 28.35 3.00 -22.65
CA LEU A 11 29.49 3.36 -23.49
C LEU A 11 29.57 4.88 -23.77
N ALA A 12 28.43 5.59 -23.82
CA ALA A 12 28.43 7.03 -24.11
C ALA A 12 28.95 7.88 -22.92
N LEU A 13 28.85 7.38 -21.69
CA LEU A 13 29.34 8.08 -20.48
C LEU A 13 30.87 7.94 -20.27
N VAL A 14 31.49 6.96 -20.89
CA VAL A 14 32.93 6.68 -20.73
C VAL A 14 33.81 7.63 -21.54
N LEU A 15 33.28 8.31 -22.53
CA LEU A 15 34.08 9.19 -23.40
C LEU A 15 34.42 10.57 -22.78
N PHE A 16 33.90 10.89 -21.59
CA PHE A 16 34.12 12.18 -20.90
C PHE A 16 34.89 12.11 -19.57
N ALA A 17 35.22 10.93 -19.07
CA ALA A 17 36.00 10.81 -17.83
C ALA A 17 37.43 10.34 -18.11
N GLY A 18 38.41 11.07 -17.60
CA GLY A 18 39.83 10.69 -17.70
C GLY A 18 40.06 9.27 -17.14
N GLN A 19 41.05 8.54 -17.74
CA GLN A 19 41.26 7.08 -17.60
C GLN A 19 41.30 6.53 -16.14
N ALA A 20 41.61 7.33 -15.14
CA ALA A 20 41.67 6.87 -13.74
C ALA A 20 40.31 6.85 -13.03
N GLY A 21 39.30 7.61 -13.52
CA GLY A 21 37.94 7.63 -12.96
C GLY A 21 37.01 6.61 -13.60
N ALA A 22 37.25 6.21 -14.84
CA ALA A 22 36.33 5.38 -15.62
C ALA A 22 36.12 3.96 -15.04
N THR A 23 37.13 3.35 -14.47
CA THR A 23 37.04 2.02 -13.85
C THR A 23 36.19 2.01 -12.56
N ASN A 24 36.19 3.10 -11.84
CA ASN A 24 35.38 3.19 -10.61
C ASN A 24 33.86 3.42 -10.93
N TRP A 25 33.56 4.24 -11.94
CA TRP A 25 32.18 4.48 -12.38
C TRP A 25 31.57 3.26 -13.07
N LEU A 26 32.35 2.47 -13.81
CA LEU A 26 31.85 1.23 -14.41
C LEU A 26 31.51 0.19 -13.32
N LYS A 27 32.33 0.06 -12.28
CA LYS A 27 32.05 -0.84 -11.14
C LYS A 27 30.80 -0.35 -10.34
N VAL A 28 30.63 0.96 -10.19
CA VAL A 28 29.46 1.54 -9.54
C VAL A 28 28.20 1.32 -10.40
N ALA A 29 28.29 1.53 -11.70
CA ALA A 29 27.19 1.29 -12.63
C ALA A 29 26.84 -0.21 -12.76
N GLU A 30 27.82 -1.09 -12.75
CA GLU A 30 27.62 -2.55 -12.74
C GLU A 30 26.98 -3.02 -11.42
N LYS A 31 27.43 -2.50 -10.28
CA LYS A 31 26.85 -2.78 -8.97
C LYS A 31 25.42 -2.20 -8.83
N ALA A 32 25.18 -1.02 -9.40
CA ALA A 32 23.84 -0.45 -9.50
C ALA A 32 22.92 -1.26 -10.43
N ALA A 33 23.45 -1.73 -11.57
CA ALA A 33 22.71 -2.58 -12.50
C ALA A 33 22.41 -3.98 -11.93
N GLN A 34 23.30 -4.54 -11.13
CA GLN A 34 23.10 -5.82 -10.43
C GLN A 34 22.12 -5.68 -9.24
N GLY A 35 21.94 -4.46 -8.69
CA GLY A 35 20.97 -4.18 -7.63
C GLY A 35 19.56 -3.83 -8.13
N LEU A 36 19.42 -3.52 -9.42
CA LEU A 36 18.16 -3.20 -10.09
C LEU A 36 17.69 -4.45 -10.88
N GLU A 37 17.52 -5.58 -10.19
CA GLU A 37 16.65 -6.62 -10.74
C GLU A 37 15.26 -6.02 -10.83
N ASP A 38 14.72 -5.93 -12.03
CA ASP A 38 13.32 -5.62 -12.27
C ASP A 38 12.47 -6.72 -11.60
N ARG A 39 12.00 -6.42 -10.38
CA ARG A 39 11.16 -7.32 -9.59
C ARG A 39 9.68 -7.13 -9.91
N SER A 40 9.38 -6.49 -11.05
CA SER A 40 8.00 -6.42 -11.51
C SER A 40 7.44 -7.82 -11.76
N SER A 41 6.21 -8.04 -11.34
CA SER A 41 5.49 -9.30 -11.56
C SER A 41 4.38 -9.09 -12.56
N THR A 42 4.22 -10.03 -13.49
CA THR A 42 3.10 -10.04 -14.43
C THR A 42 2.14 -11.16 -14.03
N VAL A 43 0.87 -10.81 -13.87
CA VAL A 43 -0.20 -11.78 -13.65
C VAL A 43 -1.22 -11.70 -14.79
N GLN A 44 -1.84 -12.82 -15.12
CA GLN A 44 -2.91 -12.82 -16.10
C GLN A 44 -4.16 -12.15 -15.53
N HIS A 45 -4.85 -11.38 -16.36
CA HIS A 45 -6.11 -10.77 -15.96
C HIS A 45 -7.16 -11.86 -15.75
N SER A 46 -7.77 -11.85 -14.57
CA SER A 46 -8.97 -12.64 -14.25
C SER A 46 -9.90 -11.78 -13.40
N GLY A 47 -11.19 -12.04 -13.47
CA GLY A 47 -12.21 -11.28 -12.77
C GLY A 47 -12.56 -9.94 -13.45
N THR A 48 -13.22 -9.07 -12.69
CA THR A 48 -13.68 -7.75 -13.15
C THR A 48 -12.79 -6.66 -12.57
N ILE A 49 -12.47 -5.65 -13.37
CA ILE A 49 -11.85 -4.41 -12.88
C ILE A 49 -12.94 -3.36 -12.74
N GLU A 50 -12.97 -2.72 -11.57
CA GLU A 50 -13.85 -1.60 -11.27
C GLU A 50 -13.00 -0.42 -10.79
N TYR A 51 -13.35 0.79 -11.18
CA TYR A 51 -12.62 1.98 -10.77
C TYR A 51 -13.56 3.13 -10.46
N ALA A 52 -13.09 4.06 -9.64
CA ALA A 52 -13.81 5.27 -9.28
C ALA A 52 -12.82 6.39 -8.96
N PHE A 53 -13.32 7.61 -8.93
CA PHE A 53 -12.54 8.79 -8.62
C PHE A 53 -13.14 9.57 -7.46
N SER A 54 -12.46 10.60 -6.99
CA SER A 54 -12.95 11.62 -6.07
C SER A 54 -12.50 13.01 -6.55
N PRO A 55 -13.15 14.10 -6.10
CA PRO A 55 -14.22 14.11 -5.10
C PRO A 55 -15.59 13.75 -5.68
N HIS A 56 -16.44 13.12 -4.87
CA HIS A 56 -17.85 12.83 -5.17
C HIS A 56 -18.14 11.88 -6.35
N GLU A 57 -17.12 11.23 -6.93
CA GLU A 57 -17.23 10.32 -8.07
C GLU A 57 -17.15 8.83 -7.68
N GLY A 58 -17.43 8.52 -6.41
CA GLY A 58 -17.65 7.15 -5.96
C GLY A 58 -16.45 6.43 -5.35
N ALA A 59 -15.26 7.05 -5.24
CA ALA A 59 -14.06 6.41 -4.70
C ALA A 59 -14.29 5.78 -3.31
N GLU A 60 -14.79 6.54 -2.34
CA GLU A 60 -15.07 6.00 -1.01
C GLU A 60 -16.15 4.90 -1.04
N LYS A 61 -17.19 5.03 -1.87
CA LYS A 61 -18.21 3.98 -2.01
C LYS A 61 -17.62 2.68 -2.53
N LEU A 62 -16.66 2.75 -3.44
CA LEU A 62 -15.98 1.56 -3.99
C LEU A 62 -15.10 0.90 -2.92
N VAL A 63 -14.36 1.67 -2.12
CA VAL A 63 -13.62 1.16 -0.94
C VAL A 63 -14.57 0.46 0.04
N LEU A 64 -15.69 1.09 0.38
CA LEU A 64 -16.69 0.52 1.29
C LEU A 64 -17.31 -0.76 0.73
N LYS A 65 -17.51 -0.85 -0.59
CA LYS A 65 -17.98 -2.05 -1.27
C LYS A 65 -17.01 -3.21 -1.09
N VAL A 66 -15.70 -2.97 -1.22
CA VAL A 66 -14.68 -4.01 -1.00
C VAL A 66 -14.70 -4.49 0.45
N ILE A 67 -14.69 -3.60 1.43
CA ILE A 67 -14.75 -3.96 2.85
C ILE A 67 -16.05 -4.71 3.17
N GLY A 68 -17.17 -4.27 2.61
CA GLY A 68 -18.48 -4.89 2.80
C GLY A 68 -18.59 -6.28 2.19
N SER A 69 -17.86 -6.57 1.11
CA SER A 69 -17.88 -7.87 0.42
C SER A 69 -17.07 -8.95 1.14
N ALA A 70 -16.13 -8.57 1.99
CA ALA A 70 -15.24 -9.49 2.69
C ALA A 70 -16.02 -10.45 3.62
N ARG A 71 -15.65 -11.74 3.57
CA ARG A 71 -16.27 -12.83 4.32
C ARG A 71 -15.32 -13.53 5.29
N SER A 72 -14.02 -13.58 4.98
CA SER A 72 -13.02 -14.30 5.77
C SER A 72 -11.92 -13.39 6.31
N GLU A 73 -11.30 -12.59 5.47
CA GLU A 73 -10.18 -11.75 5.91
C GLU A 73 -10.07 -10.44 5.13
N ILE A 74 -9.55 -9.42 5.81
CA ILE A 74 -9.10 -8.14 5.24
C ILE A 74 -7.65 -7.91 5.67
N ARG A 75 -6.79 -7.63 4.69
CA ARG A 75 -5.39 -7.21 4.89
C ARG A 75 -5.22 -5.81 4.30
N MET A 76 -4.97 -4.85 5.16
CA MET A 76 -4.93 -3.43 4.77
C MET A 76 -3.56 -2.82 5.02
N MET A 77 -3.09 -2.02 4.06
CA MET A 77 -1.94 -1.13 4.17
C MET A 77 -2.40 0.30 4.01
N THR A 78 -1.99 1.20 4.89
CA THR A 78 -2.47 2.58 4.83
C THR A 78 -1.44 3.61 5.25
N TYR A 79 -1.32 4.67 4.46
CA TYR A 79 -0.58 5.86 4.86
C TYR A 79 -1.38 6.70 5.85
N SER A 80 -2.64 7.04 5.54
CA SER A 80 -3.52 7.83 6.40
C SER A 80 -4.89 7.16 6.55
N LEU A 81 -5.33 6.97 7.79
CA LEU A 81 -6.61 6.35 8.11
C LEU A 81 -7.39 7.20 9.10
N THR A 82 -8.29 8.03 8.59
CA THR A 82 -9.10 8.95 9.39
C THR A 82 -10.57 9.08 8.92
N SER A 83 -10.95 8.34 7.85
CA SER A 83 -12.34 8.30 7.37
C SER A 83 -13.21 7.50 8.33
N ALA A 84 -14.22 8.15 8.93
CA ALA A 84 -15.18 7.48 9.82
C ALA A 84 -15.94 6.35 9.09
N PRO A 85 -16.50 6.56 7.87
CA PRO A 85 -17.17 5.48 7.13
C PRO A 85 -16.29 4.24 6.90
N VAL A 86 -15.02 4.42 6.55
CA VAL A 86 -14.08 3.30 6.34
C VAL A 86 -13.82 2.56 7.65
N VAL A 87 -13.59 3.28 8.74
CA VAL A 87 -13.37 2.70 10.08
C VAL A 87 -14.57 1.92 10.56
N GLU A 88 -15.76 2.48 10.42
CA GLU A 88 -17.03 1.82 10.77
C GLU A 88 -17.24 0.55 9.95
N ALA A 89 -16.93 0.57 8.66
CA ALA A 89 -17.02 -0.60 7.80
C ALA A 89 -16.03 -1.72 8.21
N LEU A 90 -14.79 -1.37 8.60
CA LEU A 90 -13.80 -2.33 9.12
C LEU A 90 -14.25 -2.95 10.44
N ILE A 91 -14.78 -2.13 11.36
CA ILE A 91 -15.36 -2.61 12.64
C ILE A 91 -16.57 -3.52 12.37
N ALA A 92 -17.45 -3.14 11.45
CA ALA A 92 -18.58 -3.96 11.05
C ALA A 92 -18.14 -5.29 10.41
N ALA A 93 -17.07 -5.29 9.59
CA ALA A 93 -16.48 -6.51 9.05
C ALA A 93 -15.96 -7.42 10.20
N ARG A 94 -15.25 -6.85 11.16
CA ARG A 94 -14.77 -7.59 12.33
C ARG A 94 -15.91 -8.21 13.15
N ARG A 95 -17.01 -7.47 13.35
CA ARG A 95 -18.23 -7.98 14.01
C ARG A 95 -18.91 -9.12 13.26
N ARG A 96 -18.77 -9.18 11.91
CA ARG A 96 -19.24 -10.30 11.09
C ARG A 96 -18.34 -11.54 11.20
N GLY A 97 -17.23 -11.46 11.94
CA GLY A 97 -16.26 -12.56 12.08
C GLY A 97 -15.09 -12.50 11.08
N VAL A 98 -15.00 -11.46 10.26
CA VAL A 98 -13.88 -11.28 9.33
C VAL A 98 -12.59 -11.00 10.11
N ASP A 99 -11.49 -11.66 9.75
CA ASP A 99 -10.16 -11.41 10.33
C ASP A 99 -9.55 -10.15 9.72
N VAL A 100 -9.65 -9.01 10.42
CA VAL A 100 -9.16 -7.70 9.98
C VAL A 100 -7.77 -7.43 10.56
N ALA A 101 -6.78 -7.23 9.67
CA ALA A 101 -5.43 -6.87 10.06
C ALA A 101 -4.90 -5.70 9.20
N ILE A 102 -4.32 -4.71 9.88
CA ILE A 102 -3.95 -3.42 9.30
C ILE A 102 -2.50 -3.11 9.65
N VAL A 103 -1.71 -2.64 8.68
CA VAL A 103 -0.44 -1.96 8.92
C VAL A 103 -0.51 -0.52 8.45
N SER A 104 -0.17 0.41 9.34
CA SER A 104 -0.33 1.84 9.12
C SER A 104 1.01 2.57 9.29
N ASP A 105 1.20 3.66 8.56
CA ASP A 105 2.37 4.52 8.72
C ASP A 105 2.42 5.10 10.14
N TYR A 106 3.53 4.85 10.85
CA TYR A 106 3.72 5.34 12.22
C TYR A 106 3.81 6.86 12.27
N LYS A 107 4.59 7.44 11.35
CA LYS A 107 4.87 8.87 11.38
C LYS A 107 3.59 9.68 11.19
N ASN A 108 2.81 9.36 10.17
CA ASN A 108 1.56 10.08 9.85
C ASN A 108 0.48 9.86 10.91
N ASN A 109 0.28 8.60 11.37
CA ASN A 109 -0.88 8.28 12.21
C ASN A 109 -0.61 8.33 13.72
N VAL A 110 0.67 8.41 14.14
CA VAL A 110 1.03 8.42 15.55
C VAL A 110 1.92 9.61 15.91
N ALA A 111 3.09 9.73 15.27
CA ALA A 111 4.10 10.72 15.67
C ALA A 111 3.68 12.16 15.34
N GLU A 112 3.12 12.38 14.15
CA GLU A 112 2.71 13.69 13.64
C GLU A 112 1.20 13.96 13.74
N ASP A 113 0.42 13.05 14.34
CA ASP A 113 -1.02 13.25 14.57
C ASP A 113 -1.28 14.29 15.67
N LYS A 114 -1.25 15.56 15.29
CA LYS A 114 -1.52 16.69 16.19
C LYS A 114 -2.98 16.72 16.66
N SER A 115 -3.90 16.20 15.85
CA SER A 115 -5.34 16.22 16.14
C SER A 115 -5.78 15.11 17.10
N GLY A 116 -4.99 14.06 17.25
CA GLY A 116 -5.36 12.84 17.95
C GLY A 116 -6.36 11.96 17.19
N LYS A 117 -6.83 12.40 16.02
CA LYS A 117 -7.88 11.70 15.26
C LYS A 117 -7.41 10.35 14.75
N ALA A 118 -6.20 10.27 14.19
CA ALA A 118 -5.67 9.00 13.69
C ALA A 118 -5.42 8.01 14.83
N ARG A 119 -4.83 8.46 15.95
CA ARG A 119 -4.66 7.62 17.15
C ARG A 119 -5.98 7.12 17.71
N ALA A 120 -7.02 7.95 17.74
CA ALA A 120 -8.35 7.54 18.18
C ALA A 120 -8.92 6.45 17.27
N VAL A 121 -8.75 6.58 15.95
CA VAL A 121 -9.14 5.57 14.96
C VAL A 121 -8.42 4.25 15.17
N LEU A 122 -7.08 4.27 15.30
CA LEU A 122 -6.31 3.05 15.54
C LEU A 122 -6.73 2.37 16.85
N SER A 123 -6.99 3.14 17.91
CA SER A 123 -7.49 2.63 19.19
C SER A 123 -8.87 2.00 19.05
N ALA A 124 -9.79 2.63 18.31
CA ALA A 124 -11.13 2.08 18.08
C ALA A 124 -11.08 0.74 17.33
N LEU A 125 -10.18 0.60 16.36
CA LEU A 125 -9.98 -0.64 15.60
C LEU A 125 -9.41 -1.76 16.50
N VAL A 126 -8.40 -1.45 17.34
CA VAL A 126 -7.86 -2.43 18.32
C VAL A 126 -8.94 -2.87 19.30
N ASN A 127 -9.70 -1.93 19.85
CA ASN A 127 -10.79 -2.22 20.80
C ASN A 127 -11.91 -3.06 20.18
N ALA A 128 -12.12 -2.94 18.87
CA ALA A 128 -13.05 -3.79 18.12
C ALA A 128 -12.48 -5.20 17.82
N GLY A 129 -11.23 -5.47 18.20
CA GLY A 129 -10.55 -6.74 17.99
C GLY A 129 -9.85 -6.88 16.63
N CYS A 130 -9.63 -5.78 15.90
CA CYS A 130 -8.76 -5.78 14.73
C CYS A 130 -7.29 -5.86 15.16
N ARG A 131 -6.46 -6.53 14.36
CA ARG A 131 -5.01 -6.50 14.55
C ARG A 131 -4.45 -5.26 13.88
N VAL A 132 -3.86 -4.37 14.64
CA VAL A 132 -3.32 -3.10 14.12
C VAL A 132 -1.84 -3.02 14.46
N ARG A 133 -1.01 -2.80 13.44
CA ARG A 133 0.41 -2.51 13.57
C ARG A 133 0.75 -1.18 12.95
N THR A 134 1.78 -0.55 13.47
CA THR A 134 2.37 0.66 12.88
C THR A 134 3.80 0.37 12.45
N ILE A 135 4.23 0.92 11.31
CA ILE A 135 5.55 0.68 10.75
C ILE A 135 6.31 1.99 10.60
N SER A 136 7.57 2.03 11.08
CA SER A 136 8.43 3.22 11.11
C SER A 136 9.77 3.04 10.37
N ILE A 137 10.03 1.85 9.82
CA ILE A 137 11.32 1.55 9.17
C ILE A 137 11.51 2.20 7.80
N TYR A 138 10.45 2.76 7.23
CA TYR A 138 10.48 3.54 5.99
C TYR A 138 10.33 5.02 6.31
N PRO A 139 10.92 5.93 5.52
CA PRO A 139 10.62 7.35 5.62
C PRO A 139 9.12 7.65 5.53
N ILE A 140 8.40 6.89 4.69
CA ILE A 140 6.95 6.92 4.52
C ILE A 140 6.49 5.52 4.10
N HIS A 141 5.54 4.93 4.82
CA HIS A 141 4.77 3.78 4.36
C HIS A 141 3.54 4.28 3.60
N HIS A 142 3.70 4.48 2.28
CA HIS A 142 2.72 5.23 1.47
C HIS A 142 1.71 4.35 0.73
N ASP A 143 1.60 3.10 1.09
CA ASP A 143 0.64 2.18 0.50
C ASP A 143 -0.82 2.56 0.86
N LYS A 144 -1.73 2.35 -0.07
CA LYS A 144 -3.18 2.41 0.08
C LYS A 144 -3.73 1.19 -0.62
N VAL A 145 -3.94 0.13 0.16
CA VAL A 145 -4.28 -1.19 -0.37
C VAL A 145 -5.20 -1.91 0.59
N ILE A 146 -6.21 -2.55 0.05
CA ILE A 146 -7.01 -3.55 0.75
C ILE A 146 -6.99 -4.85 -0.07
N VAL A 147 -6.61 -5.95 0.57
CA VAL A 147 -6.80 -7.28 0.03
C VAL A 147 -7.91 -7.95 0.82
N ALA A 148 -9.00 -8.33 0.14
CA ALA A 148 -10.13 -9.03 0.73
C ALA A 148 -10.17 -10.49 0.24
N ASP A 149 -10.33 -11.41 1.19
CA ASP A 149 -10.54 -12.85 0.99
C ASP A 149 -9.50 -13.52 0.08
N ARG A 150 -8.26 -12.97 0.02
CA ARG A 150 -7.14 -13.48 -0.78
C ARG A 150 -7.41 -13.50 -2.30
N GLU A 151 -8.39 -12.75 -2.77
CA GLU A 151 -8.79 -12.75 -4.18
C GLU A 151 -9.13 -11.38 -4.75
N THR A 152 -9.45 -10.40 -3.92
CA THR A 152 -9.83 -9.05 -4.37
C THR A 152 -8.81 -8.04 -3.86
N VAL A 153 -8.31 -7.20 -4.77
CA VAL A 153 -7.33 -6.16 -4.45
C VAL A 153 -7.90 -4.79 -4.79
N GLU A 154 -7.95 -3.92 -3.81
CA GLU A 154 -8.21 -2.48 -3.97
C GLU A 154 -6.90 -1.73 -3.83
N THR A 155 -6.65 -0.78 -4.72
CA THR A 155 -5.50 0.12 -4.65
C THR A 155 -5.74 1.41 -5.41
N GLY A 156 -4.93 2.43 -5.14
CA GLY A 156 -4.99 3.73 -5.81
C GLY A 156 -4.22 4.81 -5.09
N SER A 157 -4.57 6.07 -5.37
CA SER A 157 -4.02 7.22 -4.66
C SER A 157 -4.83 7.58 -3.40
N PHE A 158 -6.05 7.02 -3.26
CA PHE A 158 -7.04 7.37 -2.25
C PHE A 158 -6.56 7.07 -0.83
N ASN A 159 -6.19 8.08 -0.06
CA ASN A 159 -6.05 7.94 1.38
C ASN A 159 -7.42 7.71 2.02
N TYR A 160 -7.48 6.87 3.03
CA TYR A 160 -8.75 6.59 3.73
C TYR A 160 -9.07 7.73 4.69
N SER A 161 -9.40 8.90 4.12
CA SER A 161 -9.64 10.17 4.84
C SER A 161 -10.78 10.98 4.21
N ASP A 162 -11.40 11.86 4.99
CA ASP A 162 -12.42 12.78 4.50
C ASP A 162 -11.92 13.68 3.36
N ALA A 163 -10.68 14.15 3.45
CA ALA A 163 -10.10 14.97 2.38
C ALA A 163 -9.99 14.21 1.05
N ALA A 164 -9.61 12.93 1.10
CA ALA A 164 -9.55 12.08 -0.10
C ALA A 164 -10.95 11.86 -0.71
N ALA A 165 -11.99 11.70 0.12
CA ALA A 165 -13.34 11.47 -0.35
C ALA A 165 -13.99 12.73 -0.96
N ASN A 166 -13.74 13.90 -0.35
CA ASN A 166 -14.57 15.08 -0.58
C ASN A 166 -13.84 16.31 -1.14
N LYS A 167 -12.48 16.29 -1.19
CA LYS A 167 -11.69 17.49 -1.55
C LYS A 167 -10.62 17.21 -2.59
N ASN A 168 -9.91 16.10 -2.46
CA ASN A 168 -8.78 15.78 -3.32
C ASN A 168 -9.24 15.10 -4.62
N SER A 169 -8.48 15.28 -5.69
CA SER A 169 -8.57 14.44 -6.88
C SER A 169 -7.79 13.15 -6.64
N GLU A 170 -8.49 12.04 -6.46
CA GLU A 170 -7.91 10.72 -6.20
C GLU A 170 -8.51 9.67 -7.13
N ASN A 171 -7.90 8.50 -7.15
CA ASN A 171 -8.40 7.34 -7.85
C ASN A 171 -8.42 6.10 -6.95
N VAL A 172 -9.35 5.21 -7.25
CA VAL A 172 -9.46 3.85 -6.67
C VAL A 172 -9.66 2.88 -7.80
N MET A 173 -8.95 1.77 -7.78
CA MET A 173 -9.12 0.64 -8.67
C MET A 173 -9.28 -0.63 -7.85
N VAL A 174 -10.21 -1.48 -8.25
CA VAL A 174 -10.46 -2.78 -7.64
C VAL A 174 -10.35 -3.85 -8.72
N VAL A 175 -9.52 -4.85 -8.45
CA VAL A 175 -9.44 -6.08 -9.25
C VAL A 175 -10.14 -7.18 -8.46
N TRP A 176 -11.32 -7.56 -8.89
CA TRP A 176 -12.13 -8.59 -8.26
C TRP A 176 -11.70 -9.98 -8.68
N ARG A 177 -11.62 -10.92 -7.73
CA ARG A 177 -11.41 -12.36 -7.95
C ARG A 177 -10.17 -12.70 -8.78
N ASN A 178 -9.05 -12.04 -8.49
CA ASN A 178 -7.74 -12.37 -9.04
C ASN A 178 -6.81 -12.84 -7.90
N THR A 179 -6.79 -14.13 -7.67
CA THR A 179 -6.02 -14.75 -6.58
C THR A 179 -4.50 -14.62 -6.77
N GLU A 180 -4.01 -14.60 -8.02
CA GLU A 180 -2.58 -14.41 -8.30
C GLU A 180 -2.12 -13.00 -7.95
N LEU A 181 -2.90 -11.98 -8.36
CA LEU A 181 -2.62 -10.59 -7.98
C LEU A 181 -2.68 -10.44 -6.45
N ALA A 182 -3.75 -10.96 -5.84
CA ALA A 182 -3.92 -10.90 -4.40
C ALA A 182 -2.76 -11.57 -3.64
N LYS A 183 -2.22 -12.68 -4.15
CA LYS A 183 -1.04 -13.34 -3.59
C LYS A 183 0.18 -12.40 -3.53
N GLY A 184 0.48 -11.71 -4.62
CA GLY A 184 1.60 -10.75 -4.65
C GLY A 184 1.43 -9.61 -3.65
N TYR A 185 0.22 -9.05 -3.56
CA TYR A 185 -0.09 -8.01 -2.57
C TYR A 185 -0.06 -8.53 -1.12
N LEU A 186 -0.47 -9.76 -0.88
CA LEU A 186 -0.38 -10.40 0.44
C LEU A 186 1.07 -10.67 0.85
N GLU A 187 1.95 -11.07 -0.05
CA GLU A 187 3.39 -11.22 0.22
C GLU A 187 3.99 -9.87 0.62
N HIS A 188 3.63 -8.80 -0.11
CA HIS A 188 4.02 -7.43 0.24
C HIS A 188 3.47 -7.03 1.61
N TRP A 189 2.18 -7.21 1.86
CA TRP A 189 1.54 -6.92 3.14
C TRP A 189 2.20 -7.68 4.29
N ASN A 190 2.45 -8.99 4.15
CA ASN A 190 3.12 -9.81 5.16
C ASN A 190 4.50 -9.25 5.52
N SER A 191 5.26 -8.82 4.50
CA SER A 191 6.57 -8.20 4.70
C SER A 191 6.49 -6.88 5.48
N ARG A 192 5.43 -6.10 5.35
CA ARG A 192 5.22 -4.84 6.10
C ARG A 192 4.67 -5.13 7.48
N PHE A 193 3.67 -5.98 7.57
CA PHE A 193 3.03 -6.34 8.84
C PHE A 193 4.01 -7.01 9.82
N SER A 194 4.87 -7.92 9.33
CA SER A 194 5.86 -8.61 10.17
C SER A 194 6.93 -7.68 10.76
N ARG A 195 7.19 -6.54 10.12
CA ARG A 195 8.17 -5.53 10.55
C ARG A 195 7.54 -4.37 11.32
N GLY A 196 6.23 -4.33 11.43
CA GLY A 196 5.51 -3.34 12.23
C GLY A 196 5.40 -3.75 13.68
N ASP A 197 5.24 -2.78 14.55
CA ASP A 197 4.99 -2.96 15.98
C ASP A 197 3.50 -2.96 16.26
N ASP A 198 3.05 -3.79 17.19
CA ASP A 198 1.66 -3.81 17.62
C ASP A 198 1.25 -2.45 18.20
N TYR A 199 0.18 -1.88 17.67
CA TYR A 199 -0.32 -0.60 18.17
C TYR A 199 -0.94 -0.80 19.56
N GLN A 200 -0.38 -0.09 20.54
CA GLN A 200 -0.86 -0.09 21.92
C GLN A 200 -1.80 1.10 22.13
N THR A 201 -3.01 0.83 22.59
CA THR A 201 -3.92 1.88 23.02
C THR A 201 -3.36 2.55 24.26
N ARG A 202 -3.17 3.88 24.21
CA ARG A 202 -2.79 4.65 25.39
C ARG A 202 -4.08 5.17 26.04
N TYR A 203 -4.42 4.60 27.15
CA TYR A 203 -5.41 5.11 28.10
C TYR A 203 -4.69 5.62 29.35
#